data_e6998351cdd136fa7194504c17f119e0
#
_entry.id   e6998351cdd136fa7194504c17f119e0
#
_cell.length_a   1.000
_cell.length_b   1.000
_cell.length_c   1.000
_cell.angle_alpha   90.00
_cell.angle_beta   90.00
_cell.angle_gamma   90.00
#
_symmetry.space_group_name_H-M   'P 1'
#
loop_
_entity.id
_entity.type
_entity.pdbx_description
1 polymer ?
#
loop_
_entity_poly.entity_id
_entity_poly.type
_entity_poly.pdbx_seq_one_letter_code
_entity_poly.pdbx_strand_id
1 'polypeptide(L)'
;MLDNSSMRRFNNTYESGSQTALISDDGLKLTVSYEKSPYSDATEVVTSFENGSGAPVTLEMLTSFLLPEVKANKIHRILSFWSAEGRVKTDDLAELNMEHSWNNMAFRVEKFGNVGSMPVIKYFPFVALEDSETHSFTAVQLYSPASWQIELTVRAGDVVRVSGGIADRDFGQWTKTVKPGETFVAPKAVVATGSSLEEVCDKLVKAQHPDISPVDNKMGITFNEYCATWGNPTIDNLKKLADKIAGKGIQYLVMDSGWYSDCGNWWEYRGDWSINKNRFPNGLRELTDYIRGKGMIPGIWYEFEVAAPKSGVYDNPEHFVKKDGVPLTVGGARFWDLEDPYVEAYLDKYVIGNLKGNGFGYIKVDYNDSMGIGCDGPEGPGENLRKKVLATQEYFKKMRRELPDLVIENCSSGGHRLEPSFMELASQASFSDAHEISSLPLIAANLHRVIRPEQSQIWAVMRATDSDSRIFYSICATFLGRMGLSGDVYDLSDHQWGLLDGGIDFYREAAPIIKDGYTFFNCADTKSYNNPTGSQLVLRVFEDKVLCVYHRFAGSEDIETFAGKHGINIFSHNPLRRYGRAQEDFSAEAYIFEK
;
A
#
# COMPACT_ATOMS: atom_id res chain seq x y z
N MET A 1 -25.29 9.45 -11.15
CA MET A 1 -26.39 8.71 -10.53
C MET A 1 -27.56 8.76 -11.50
N LEU A 2 -27.76 7.68 -12.14
CA LEU A 2 -28.85 7.48 -13.06
C LEU A 2 -30.14 7.40 -12.27
N ASP A 3 -31.23 7.24 -12.74
CA ASP A 3 -32.51 7.30 -12.03
C ASP A 3 -32.47 6.59 -10.67
N ASN A 4 -32.69 7.33 -9.61
CA ASN A 4 -32.75 6.77 -8.27
C ASN A 4 -34.17 6.90 -7.70
N SER A 5 -35.03 6.00 -8.14
CA SER A 5 -36.39 5.92 -7.63
C SER A 5 -36.43 5.69 -6.12
N SER A 6 -35.43 5.06 -5.53
CA SER A 6 -35.35 4.85 -4.09
C SER A 6 -35.11 6.15 -3.31
N MET A 7 -34.43 7.14 -3.88
CA MET A 7 -34.26 8.47 -3.25
C MET A 7 -35.60 9.20 -3.05
N ARG A 8 -36.61 8.91 -3.83
CA ARG A 8 -37.97 9.47 -3.65
C ARG A 8 -38.64 9.01 -2.36
N ARG A 9 -38.13 7.97 -1.74
CA ARG A 9 -38.62 7.47 -0.45
C ARG A 9 -38.12 8.26 0.75
N PHE A 10 -36.99 9.02 0.61
CA PHE A 10 -36.37 9.76 1.68
C PHE A 10 -36.89 11.20 1.68
N ASN A 11 -38.02 11.41 2.33
CA ASN A 11 -38.73 12.70 2.34
C ASN A 11 -38.27 13.62 3.48
N ASN A 12 -37.60 13.07 4.51
CA ASN A 12 -37.22 13.81 5.70
C ASN A 12 -35.69 13.86 5.79
N THR A 13 -35.12 15.07 5.92
CA THR A 13 -33.70 15.31 6.13
C THR A 13 -33.50 15.92 7.52
N TYR A 14 -32.58 15.36 8.30
CA TYR A 14 -32.19 15.84 9.60
C TYR A 14 -30.70 16.14 9.58
N GLU A 15 -30.35 17.35 9.97
CA GLU A 15 -28.97 17.78 10.15
C GLU A 15 -28.71 18.04 11.62
N SER A 16 -27.65 17.45 12.16
CA SER A 16 -27.24 17.62 13.55
C SER A 16 -25.72 17.63 13.62
N GLY A 17 -25.14 18.82 13.70
CA GLY A 17 -23.70 19.00 13.85
C GLY A 17 -22.90 18.33 12.71
N SER A 18 -22.26 17.21 13.03
CA SER A 18 -21.43 16.44 12.09
C SER A 18 -22.18 15.30 11.38
N GLN A 19 -23.51 15.27 11.40
CA GLN A 19 -24.30 14.20 10.77
C GLN A 19 -25.44 14.75 9.92
N THR A 20 -25.66 14.10 8.79
CA THR A 20 -26.85 14.27 7.96
C THR A 20 -27.58 12.93 7.87
N ALA A 21 -28.86 12.89 8.23
CA ALA A 21 -29.67 11.70 8.11
C ALA A 21 -30.85 11.95 7.18
N LEU A 22 -31.08 11.01 6.24
CA LEU A 22 -32.23 10.94 5.37
C LEU A 22 -33.12 9.79 5.85
N ILE A 23 -34.39 10.04 6.12
CA ILE A 23 -35.33 9.05 6.64
C ILE A 23 -36.53 8.94 5.71
N SER A 24 -36.91 7.71 5.36
CA SER A 24 -38.10 7.41 4.60
C SER A 24 -39.33 7.19 5.50
N ASP A 25 -40.53 7.31 4.95
CA ASP A 25 -41.77 7.13 5.70
C ASP A 25 -41.96 5.68 6.19
N ASP A 26 -41.30 4.71 5.57
CA ASP A 26 -41.32 3.29 5.96
C ASP A 26 -40.14 2.86 6.86
N GLY A 27 -39.38 3.82 7.35
CA GLY A 27 -38.37 3.58 8.38
C GLY A 27 -36.96 3.25 7.86
N LEU A 28 -36.69 3.43 6.55
CA LEU A 28 -35.30 3.34 6.06
C LEU A 28 -34.54 4.60 6.47
N LYS A 29 -33.28 4.43 6.90
CA LYS A 29 -32.45 5.55 7.32
C LYS A 29 -31.08 5.46 6.68
N LEU A 30 -30.67 6.54 6.01
CA LEU A 30 -29.33 6.75 5.49
C LEU A 30 -28.66 7.84 6.33
N THR A 31 -27.53 7.53 6.95
CA THR A 31 -26.78 8.49 7.77
C THR A 31 -25.40 8.70 7.18
N VAL A 32 -24.98 9.95 7.02
CA VAL A 32 -23.62 10.33 6.67
C VAL A 32 -23.04 11.11 7.86
N SER A 33 -21.95 10.61 8.41
CA SER A 33 -21.22 11.24 9.51
C SER A 33 -19.93 11.87 8.98
N TYR A 34 -19.62 13.06 9.48
CA TYR A 34 -18.42 13.84 9.15
C TYR A 34 -17.67 14.13 10.44
N GLU A 35 -16.45 13.64 10.55
CA GLU A 35 -15.62 13.87 11.73
C GLU A 35 -14.24 14.40 11.29
N LYS A 36 -13.73 15.41 12.01
CA LYS A 36 -12.37 15.86 11.79
C LYS A 36 -11.42 14.72 12.17
N SER A 37 -10.47 14.40 11.28
CA SER A 37 -9.45 13.42 11.64
C SER A 37 -8.66 13.88 12.86
N PRO A 38 -8.42 13.00 13.85
CA PRO A 38 -7.61 13.34 15.01
C PRO A 38 -6.13 13.52 14.68
N TYR A 39 -5.69 13.10 13.48
CA TYR A 39 -4.29 13.05 13.09
C TYR A 39 -3.91 14.06 12.02
N SER A 40 -4.89 14.67 11.36
CA SER A 40 -4.63 15.65 10.29
C SER A 40 -5.77 16.64 10.11
N ASP A 41 -5.55 17.63 9.26
CA ASP A 41 -6.58 18.62 8.88
C ASP A 41 -7.43 18.10 7.70
N ALA A 42 -7.90 16.85 7.82
CA ALA A 42 -8.79 16.17 6.90
C ALA A 42 -10.10 15.79 7.60
N THR A 43 -11.12 15.45 6.82
CA THR A 43 -12.44 15.02 7.32
C THR A 43 -12.66 13.55 7.01
N GLU A 44 -12.95 12.76 8.02
CA GLU A 44 -13.38 11.37 7.87
C GLU A 44 -14.89 11.34 7.59
N VAL A 45 -15.30 10.53 6.61
CA VAL A 45 -16.69 10.38 6.18
C VAL A 45 -17.08 8.92 6.29
N VAL A 46 -18.19 8.66 6.98
CA VAL A 46 -18.76 7.32 7.15
C VAL A 46 -20.23 7.34 6.79
N THR A 47 -20.63 6.51 5.85
CA THR A 47 -22.02 6.33 5.43
C THR A 47 -22.58 5.03 5.98
N SER A 48 -23.76 5.05 6.56
CA SER A 48 -24.49 3.87 7.04
C SER A 48 -25.92 3.85 6.53
N PHE A 49 -26.41 2.65 6.29
CA PHE A 49 -27.82 2.38 5.93
C PHE A 49 -28.43 1.46 6.97
N GLU A 50 -29.51 1.92 7.60
CA GLU A 50 -30.30 1.17 8.58
C GLU A 50 -31.66 0.81 7.97
N ASN A 51 -32.03 -0.46 8.06
CA ASN A 51 -33.36 -0.92 7.64
C ASN A 51 -34.31 -0.99 8.84
N GLY A 52 -35.01 0.10 9.13
CA GLY A 52 -36.09 0.15 10.11
C GLY A 52 -37.46 -0.28 9.57
N SER A 53 -37.54 -0.76 8.32
CA SER A 53 -38.79 -1.23 7.71
C SER A 53 -39.13 -2.67 8.12
N GLY A 54 -40.32 -3.11 7.78
CA GLY A 54 -40.79 -4.47 8.07
C GLY A 54 -40.33 -5.57 7.08
N ALA A 55 -39.54 -5.24 6.05
CA ALA A 55 -39.12 -6.17 5.01
C ALA A 55 -37.63 -6.04 4.67
N PRO A 56 -36.95 -7.11 4.21
CA PRO A 56 -35.57 -7.00 3.75
C PRO A 56 -35.42 -6.02 2.57
N VAL A 57 -34.33 -5.27 2.54
CA VAL A 57 -33.98 -4.35 1.47
C VAL A 57 -32.65 -4.77 0.87
N THR A 58 -32.59 -4.89 -0.47
CA THR A 58 -31.34 -5.18 -1.17
C THR A 58 -30.72 -3.88 -1.67
N LEU A 59 -29.51 -3.61 -1.20
CA LEU A 59 -28.67 -2.54 -1.71
C LEU A 59 -27.92 -3.03 -2.95
N GLU A 60 -27.92 -2.23 -4.00
CA GLU A 60 -27.15 -2.47 -5.24
C GLU A 60 -25.99 -1.48 -5.38
N MET A 61 -26.02 -0.40 -4.61
CA MET A 61 -24.99 0.61 -4.46
C MET A 61 -25.13 1.32 -3.11
N LEU A 62 -24.05 1.53 -2.42
CA LEU A 62 -23.96 2.44 -1.27
C LEU A 62 -22.60 3.14 -1.31
N THR A 63 -22.61 4.45 -1.55
CA THR A 63 -21.38 5.24 -1.58
C THR A 63 -20.87 5.52 -0.16
N SER A 64 -19.56 5.50 0.02
CA SER A 64 -18.90 5.90 1.27
C SER A 64 -18.93 7.42 1.45
N PHE A 65 -18.86 8.16 0.35
CA PHE A 65 -18.90 9.62 0.31
C PHE A 65 -19.60 10.14 -0.94
N LEU A 66 -20.10 11.35 -0.85
CA LEU A 66 -20.59 12.15 -1.97
C LEU A 66 -20.17 13.61 -1.74
N LEU A 67 -19.41 14.15 -2.68
CA LEU A 67 -19.12 15.58 -2.79
C LEU A 67 -20.05 16.15 -3.88
N PRO A 68 -21.07 16.90 -3.52
CA PRO A 68 -22.14 17.24 -4.47
C PRO A 68 -21.73 18.33 -5.46
N GLU A 69 -20.81 19.18 -5.08
CA GLU A 69 -20.39 20.36 -5.86
C GLU A 69 -18.91 20.66 -5.63
N VAL A 70 -18.06 20.24 -6.56
CA VAL A 70 -16.64 20.58 -6.58
C VAL A 70 -16.34 21.36 -7.85
N LYS A 71 -15.88 22.62 -7.72
CA LYS A 71 -15.38 23.36 -8.86
C LYS A 71 -14.02 22.80 -9.22
N ALA A 72 -13.84 22.34 -10.46
CA ALA A 72 -12.60 21.75 -10.94
C ALA A 72 -12.54 21.73 -12.46
N ASN A 73 -11.32 21.81 -13.00
CA ASN A 73 -11.05 21.62 -14.42
C ASN A 73 -10.01 20.51 -14.68
N LYS A 74 -9.37 19.96 -13.63
CA LYS A 74 -8.46 18.81 -13.75
C LYS A 74 -8.77 17.74 -12.73
N ILE A 75 -8.42 16.51 -13.10
CA ILE A 75 -8.46 15.34 -12.24
C ILE A 75 -7.06 14.72 -12.13
N HIS A 76 -6.66 14.37 -10.90
CA HIS A 76 -5.45 13.61 -10.59
C HIS A 76 -5.84 12.25 -10.08
N ARG A 77 -5.30 11.20 -10.71
CA ARG A 77 -5.43 9.79 -10.33
C ARG A 77 -4.04 9.21 -10.11
N ILE A 78 -3.93 8.25 -9.21
CA ILE A 78 -2.68 7.54 -8.98
C ILE A 78 -2.85 6.13 -9.54
N LEU A 79 -2.10 5.86 -10.60
CA LEU A 79 -2.11 4.58 -11.29
C LEU A 79 -1.19 3.61 -10.57
N SER A 80 -1.52 2.33 -10.64
CA SER A 80 -0.67 1.26 -10.18
C SER A 80 -0.53 0.20 -11.26
N PHE A 81 0.60 -0.45 -11.25
CA PHE A 81 0.89 -1.64 -12.04
C PHE A 81 2.06 -2.35 -11.37
N TRP A 82 2.15 -3.65 -11.47
CA TRP A 82 3.26 -4.41 -10.91
C TRP A 82 4.62 -3.86 -11.38
N SER A 83 5.48 -3.50 -10.45
CA SER A 83 6.79 -2.84 -10.67
C SER A 83 6.71 -1.46 -11.37
N ALA A 84 5.56 -0.78 -11.28
CA ALA A 84 5.36 0.59 -11.76
C ALA A 84 4.26 1.31 -10.94
N GLU A 85 4.24 1.08 -9.65
CA GLU A 85 3.25 1.60 -8.71
C GLU A 85 3.37 3.12 -8.55
N GLY A 86 2.28 3.77 -8.19
CA GLY A 86 2.26 5.17 -7.74
C GLY A 86 2.33 6.22 -8.84
N ARG A 87 2.12 5.88 -10.12
CA ARG A 87 2.20 6.87 -11.20
C ARG A 87 1.07 7.90 -11.16
N VAL A 88 1.41 9.15 -10.96
CA VAL A 88 0.44 10.26 -11.04
C VAL A 88 0.02 10.48 -12.49
N LYS A 89 -1.28 10.52 -12.73
CA LYS A 89 -1.90 10.86 -14.01
C LYS A 89 -2.83 12.04 -13.79
N THR A 90 -2.53 13.13 -14.46
CA THR A 90 -3.36 14.33 -14.52
C THR A 90 -4.04 14.38 -15.88
N ASP A 91 -5.34 14.59 -15.89
CA ASP A 91 -6.13 14.78 -17.10
C ASP A 91 -6.97 16.06 -16.96
N ASP A 92 -7.11 16.82 -18.05
CA ASP A 92 -8.09 17.88 -18.12
C ASP A 92 -9.51 17.28 -18.25
N LEU A 93 -10.46 17.80 -17.49
CA LEU A 93 -11.84 17.31 -17.53
C LEU A 93 -12.48 17.50 -18.92
N ALA A 94 -12.10 18.55 -19.64
CA ALA A 94 -12.53 18.77 -21.01
C ALA A 94 -12.03 17.67 -21.96
N GLU A 95 -10.75 17.23 -21.83
CA GLU A 95 -10.19 16.13 -22.63
C GLU A 95 -10.89 14.78 -22.33
N LEU A 96 -11.37 14.61 -21.11
CA LEU A 96 -12.20 13.46 -20.72
C LEU A 96 -13.68 13.61 -21.14
N ASN A 97 -14.01 14.67 -21.88
CA ASN A 97 -15.37 15.02 -22.28
C ASN A 97 -16.31 15.22 -21.07
N MET A 98 -15.76 15.67 -19.94
CA MET A 98 -16.50 15.95 -18.71
C MET A 98 -16.92 17.42 -18.62
N GLU A 99 -17.56 17.92 -19.68
CA GLU A 99 -18.15 19.26 -19.77
C GLU A 99 -19.69 19.15 -19.78
N HIS A 100 -20.38 20.19 -19.37
CA HIS A 100 -21.85 20.21 -19.42
C HIS A 100 -22.37 20.24 -20.88
N SER A 101 -23.57 19.71 -21.10
CA SER A 101 -24.23 19.84 -22.40
C SER A 101 -24.78 21.26 -22.60
N TRP A 102 -24.91 21.68 -23.86
CA TRP A 102 -25.35 23.04 -24.21
C TRP A 102 -26.67 23.50 -23.54
N ASN A 103 -27.53 22.57 -23.13
CA ASN A 103 -28.82 22.86 -22.48
C ASN A 103 -28.94 22.21 -21.08
N ASN A 104 -27.86 21.68 -20.52
CA ASN A 104 -27.81 21.02 -19.20
C ASN A 104 -28.77 19.82 -19.01
N MET A 105 -29.15 19.16 -20.10
CA MET A 105 -30.15 18.07 -20.09
C MET A 105 -29.56 16.68 -19.85
N ALA A 106 -28.26 16.50 -20.06
CA ALA A 106 -27.60 15.20 -19.96
C ALA A 106 -26.58 15.16 -18.83
N PHE A 107 -26.32 13.95 -18.32
CA PHE A 107 -25.21 13.66 -17.41
C PHE A 107 -24.05 13.09 -18.20
N ARG A 108 -22.83 13.54 -17.90
CA ARG A 108 -21.60 12.88 -18.31
C ARG A 108 -21.00 12.18 -17.11
N VAL A 109 -20.49 10.99 -17.32
CA VAL A 109 -19.99 10.12 -16.25
C VAL A 109 -18.62 9.60 -16.61
N GLU A 110 -17.67 9.78 -15.71
CA GLU A 110 -16.39 9.09 -15.69
C GLU A 110 -16.35 8.19 -14.46
N LYS A 111 -16.13 6.87 -14.66
CA LYS A 111 -16.07 5.88 -13.58
C LYS A 111 -14.77 5.10 -13.68
N PHE A 112 -14.08 4.95 -12.55
CA PHE A 112 -12.89 4.11 -12.44
C PHE A 112 -12.83 3.42 -11.08
N GLY A 113 -12.01 2.37 -10.99
CA GLY A 113 -11.87 1.58 -9.77
C GLY A 113 -11.05 0.33 -10.00
N ASN A 114 -11.08 -0.56 -9.04
CA ASN A 114 -10.54 -1.92 -9.14
C ASN A 114 -11.57 -2.96 -8.72
N VAL A 115 -11.44 -4.16 -9.27
CA VAL A 115 -12.29 -5.31 -8.94
C VAL A 115 -11.39 -6.46 -8.48
N GLY A 116 -11.78 -7.10 -7.37
CA GLY A 116 -11.07 -8.27 -6.84
C GLY A 116 -10.57 -8.07 -5.41
N SER A 117 -9.73 -8.99 -4.96
CA SER A 117 -9.12 -9.03 -3.63
C SER A 117 -7.80 -8.27 -3.51
N MET A 118 -7.36 -7.66 -4.60
CA MET A 118 -6.23 -6.74 -4.67
C MET A 118 -6.75 -5.34 -5.02
N PRO A 119 -6.95 -4.44 -4.06
CA PRO A 119 -7.58 -3.14 -4.29
C PRO A 119 -6.74 -2.16 -5.09
N VAL A 120 -5.44 -2.43 -5.28
CA VAL A 120 -4.48 -1.54 -5.95
C VAL A 120 -3.78 -2.26 -7.10
N ILE A 121 -4.51 -2.58 -8.19
CA ILE A 121 -3.91 -3.18 -9.39
C ILE A 121 -3.69 -2.13 -10.47
N LYS A 122 -4.72 -1.35 -10.79
CA LYS A 122 -4.69 -0.33 -11.85
C LYS A 122 -4.70 1.09 -11.28
N TYR A 123 -5.45 1.30 -10.20
CA TYR A 123 -5.58 2.58 -9.52
C TYR A 123 -5.43 2.39 -8.02
N PHE A 124 -4.89 3.42 -7.35
CA PHE A 124 -5.13 3.62 -5.93
C PHE A 124 -6.56 4.14 -5.71
N PRO A 125 -7.21 3.79 -4.58
CA PRO A 125 -8.53 4.31 -4.22
C PRO A 125 -8.43 5.79 -3.79
N PHE A 126 -8.04 6.62 -4.74
CA PHE A 126 -7.68 8.02 -4.58
C PHE A 126 -8.17 8.84 -5.79
N VAL A 127 -8.61 10.05 -5.54
CA VAL A 127 -8.87 11.08 -6.54
C VAL A 127 -8.54 12.45 -5.94
N ALA A 128 -7.92 13.32 -6.74
CA ALA A 128 -7.87 14.74 -6.43
C ALA A 128 -8.42 15.55 -7.61
N LEU A 129 -9.17 16.57 -7.31
CA LEU A 129 -9.71 17.55 -8.25
C LEU A 129 -9.01 18.89 -8.03
N GLU A 130 -8.62 19.54 -9.11
CA GLU A 130 -7.96 20.84 -9.13
C GLU A 130 -8.82 21.86 -9.87
N ASP A 131 -9.08 23.00 -9.25
CA ASP A 131 -9.44 24.24 -9.94
C ASP A 131 -8.14 25.03 -10.16
N SER A 132 -7.61 24.99 -11.38
CA SER A 132 -6.33 25.64 -11.70
C SER A 132 -6.44 27.18 -11.78
N GLU A 133 -7.65 27.76 -11.82
CA GLU A 133 -7.85 29.21 -11.76
C GLU A 133 -7.64 29.75 -10.33
N THR A 134 -8.15 29.03 -9.34
CA THR A 134 -8.09 29.41 -7.92
C THR A 134 -6.96 28.72 -7.16
N HIS A 135 -6.26 27.76 -7.80
CA HIS A 135 -5.26 26.90 -7.18
C HIS A 135 -5.83 26.15 -5.95
N SER A 136 -7.08 25.70 -6.06
CA SER A 136 -7.71 24.92 -5.01
C SER A 136 -7.78 23.44 -5.37
N PHE A 137 -7.54 22.59 -4.38
CA PHE A 137 -7.56 21.13 -4.51
C PHE A 137 -8.56 20.53 -3.53
N THR A 138 -9.31 19.54 -3.99
CA THR A 138 -10.13 18.66 -3.15
C THR A 138 -9.76 17.24 -3.47
N ALA A 139 -9.33 16.49 -2.46
CA ALA A 139 -8.90 15.10 -2.62
C ALA A 139 -9.65 14.15 -1.69
N VAL A 140 -9.79 12.91 -2.14
CA VAL A 140 -10.43 11.83 -1.39
C VAL A 140 -9.58 10.58 -1.46
N GLN A 141 -9.43 9.90 -0.32
CA GLN A 141 -8.88 8.56 -0.21
C GLN A 141 -9.92 7.63 0.40
N LEU A 142 -10.18 6.49 -0.26
CA LEU A 142 -11.18 5.50 0.15
C LEU A 142 -10.49 4.31 0.82
N TYR A 143 -11.04 3.84 1.94
CA TYR A 143 -10.55 2.71 2.74
C TYR A 143 -11.33 1.44 2.39
N SER A 144 -11.11 0.89 1.20
CA SER A 144 -11.83 -0.29 0.71
C SER A 144 -10.86 -1.41 0.33
N PRO A 145 -10.82 -2.52 1.09
CA PRO A 145 -9.81 -3.57 0.92
C PRO A 145 -10.10 -4.54 -0.22
N ALA A 146 -11.25 -4.41 -0.87
CA ALA A 146 -11.68 -5.26 -1.99
C ALA A 146 -12.10 -4.39 -3.19
N SER A 147 -13.08 -4.83 -3.97
CA SER A 147 -13.60 -4.08 -5.11
C SER A 147 -14.16 -2.71 -4.71
N TRP A 148 -13.73 -1.66 -5.41
CA TRP A 148 -14.15 -0.29 -5.16
C TRP A 148 -14.29 0.51 -6.45
N GLN A 149 -15.03 1.61 -6.38
CA GLN A 149 -15.19 2.55 -7.48
C GLN A 149 -15.22 4.00 -7.00
N ILE A 150 -14.82 4.90 -7.90
CA ILE A 150 -15.04 6.35 -7.82
C ILE A 150 -15.72 6.77 -9.11
N GLU A 151 -16.75 7.62 -9.00
CA GLU A 151 -17.52 8.13 -10.10
C GLU A 151 -17.59 9.66 -10.05
N LEU A 152 -17.29 10.28 -11.17
CA LEU A 152 -17.47 11.70 -11.40
C LEU A 152 -18.67 11.92 -12.31
N THR A 153 -19.50 12.89 -11.99
CA THR A 153 -20.64 13.28 -12.85
C THR A 153 -20.66 14.79 -13.07
N VAL A 154 -20.92 15.20 -14.30
CA VAL A 154 -21.15 16.60 -14.67
C VAL A 154 -22.52 16.74 -15.32
N ARG A 155 -23.28 17.74 -14.89
CA ARG A 155 -24.60 18.05 -15.47
C ARG A 155 -24.68 19.48 -15.98
N ALA A 156 -24.28 20.43 -15.16
CA ALA A 156 -24.45 21.86 -15.44
C ALA A 156 -23.27 22.66 -14.84
N GLY A 157 -22.84 23.69 -15.55
CA GLY A 157 -21.74 24.56 -15.12
C GLY A 157 -20.40 23.82 -15.02
N ASP A 158 -19.45 24.44 -14.34
CA ASP A 158 -18.11 23.91 -14.11
C ASP A 158 -18.01 23.15 -12.78
N VAL A 159 -19.09 22.48 -12.41
CA VAL A 159 -19.23 21.77 -11.14
C VAL A 159 -19.26 20.28 -11.37
N VAL A 160 -18.37 19.59 -10.69
CA VAL A 160 -18.26 18.13 -10.69
C VAL A 160 -18.85 17.55 -9.41
N ARG A 161 -19.63 16.50 -9.51
CA ARG A 161 -19.99 15.65 -8.38
C ARG A 161 -19.07 14.47 -8.33
N VAL A 162 -18.58 14.14 -7.15
CA VAL A 162 -17.72 12.97 -6.95
C VAL A 162 -18.31 12.08 -5.88
N SER A 163 -18.45 10.82 -6.20
CA SER A 163 -18.88 9.79 -5.24
C SER A 163 -18.01 8.55 -5.36
N GLY A 164 -17.95 7.77 -4.32
CA GLY A 164 -17.22 6.52 -4.35
C GLY A 164 -17.49 5.64 -3.13
N GLY A 165 -17.08 4.40 -3.22
CA GLY A 165 -17.29 3.38 -2.20
C GLY A 165 -17.03 1.99 -2.74
N ILE A 166 -17.75 1.01 -2.22
CA ILE A 166 -17.74 -0.36 -2.75
C ILE A 166 -18.18 -0.30 -4.22
N ALA A 167 -17.52 -1.08 -5.09
CA ALA A 167 -17.92 -1.26 -6.48
C ALA A 167 -19.37 -1.76 -6.53
N ASP A 168 -20.22 -1.06 -7.27
CA ASP A 168 -21.65 -1.31 -7.31
C ASP A 168 -22.01 -2.64 -8.01
N ARG A 169 -23.31 -2.91 -8.16
CA ARG A 169 -23.79 -4.10 -8.84
C ARG A 169 -23.24 -4.23 -10.27
N ASP A 170 -23.21 -3.14 -11.02
CA ASP A 170 -22.83 -3.18 -12.44
C ASP A 170 -21.31 -3.31 -12.63
N PHE A 171 -20.52 -2.74 -11.72
CA PHE A 171 -19.05 -2.76 -11.80
C PHE A 171 -18.43 -3.91 -11.01
N GLY A 172 -18.90 -4.17 -9.79
CA GLY A 172 -18.32 -5.16 -8.87
C GLY A 172 -19.24 -6.33 -8.53
N GLN A 173 -20.39 -6.50 -9.19
CA GLN A 173 -21.41 -7.51 -8.87
C GLN A 173 -21.81 -7.48 -7.38
N TRP A 174 -21.79 -6.30 -6.78
CA TRP A 174 -22.08 -6.14 -5.37
C TRP A 174 -23.56 -5.93 -5.12
N THR A 175 -24.15 -6.81 -4.31
CA THR A 175 -25.46 -6.61 -3.71
C THR A 175 -25.41 -7.06 -2.26
N LYS A 176 -26.11 -6.31 -1.38
CA LYS A 176 -26.20 -6.60 0.04
C LYS A 176 -27.65 -6.56 0.50
N THR A 177 -28.14 -7.67 1.03
CA THR A 177 -29.45 -7.70 1.68
C THR A 177 -29.30 -7.26 3.14
N VAL A 178 -30.02 -6.19 3.49
CA VAL A 178 -30.13 -5.65 4.85
C VAL A 178 -31.51 -6.03 5.40
N LYS A 179 -31.52 -6.90 6.42
CA LYS A 179 -32.77 -7.35 7.06
C LYS A 179 -33.37 -6.27 7.96
N PRO A 180 -34.67 -6.37 8.32
CA PRO A 180 -35.25 -5.47 9.31
C PRO A 180 -34.44 -5.40 10.61
N GLY A 181 -34.12 -4.20 11.05
CA GLY A 181 -33.29 -3.91 12.23
C GLY A 181 -31.78 -4.02 12.01
N GLU A 182 -31.31 -4.44 10.83
CA GLU A 182 -29.88 -4.46 10.51
C GLU A 182 -29.40 -3.11 10.00
N THR A 183 -28.13 -2.81 10.29
CA THR A 183 -27.39 -1.67 9.76
C THR A 183 -26.21 -2.15 8.92
N PHE A 184 -26.04 -1.59 7.74
CA PHE A 184 -24.84 -1.77 6.92
C PHE A 184 -24.01 -0.48 6.91
N VAL A 185 -22.71 -0.59 7.16
CA VAL A 185 -21.77 0.53 7.15
C VAL A 185 -20.83 0.40 5.95
N ALA A 186 -20.80 1.43 5.12
CA ALA A 186 -19.87 1.51 4.00
C ALA A 186 -18.42 1.74 4.49
N PRO A 187 -17.41 1.39 3.69
CA PRO A 187 -16.02 1.71 4.01
C PRO A 187 -15.83 3.21 4.27
N LYS A 188 -14.92 3.55 5.19
CA LYS A 188 -14.55 4.94 5.49
C LYS A 188 -13.94 5.62 4.25
N ALA A 189 -14.20 6.90 4.06
CA ALA A 189 -13.46 7.77 3.16
C ALA A 189 -12.88 8.95 3.94
N VAL A 190 -11.76 9.49 3.46
CA VAL A 190 -11.13 10.69 4.04
C VAL A 190 -11.03 11.75 2.96
N VAL A 191 -11.49 12.96 3.28
CA VAL A 191 -11.54 14.11 2.37
C VAL A 191 -10.60 15.21 2.88
N ALA A 192 -9.80 15.77 1.99
CA ALA A 192 -8.92 16.89 2.28
C ALA A 192 -9.06 18.01 1.24
N THR A 193 -8.88 19.25 1.67
CA THR A 193 -8.80 20.43 0.80
C THR A 193 -7.48 21.17 1.03
N GLY A 194 -6.97 21.84 0.02
CA GLY A 194 -5.69 22.56 0.09
C GLY A 194 -5.39 23.37 -1.15
N SER A 195 -4.19 23.91 -1.21
CA SER A 195 -3.69 24.78 -2.29
C SER A 195 -2.72 24.09 -3.25
N SER A 196 -2.37 22.81 -2.98
CA SER A 196 -1.53 22.00 -3.85
C SER A 196 -1.85 20.51 -3.71
N LEU A 197 -1.43 19.72 -4.72
CA LEU A 197 -1.59 18.27 -4.69
C LEU A 197 -0.82 17.66 -3.50
N GLU A 198 0.40 18.13 -3.26
CA GLU A 198 1.24 17.65 -2.15
C GLU A 198 0.58 17.91 -0.79
N GLU A 199 -0.03 19.10 -0.61
CA GLU A 199 -0.71 19.44 0.65
C GLU A 199 -1.91 18.52 0.93
N VAL A 200 -2.79 18.31 -0.04
CA VAL A 200 -3.97 17.44 0.16
C VAL A 200 -3.56 15.98 0.34
N CYS A 201 -2.52 15.51 -0.38
CA CYS A 201 -1.98 14.18 -0.20
C CYS A 201 -1.36 14.00 1.20
N ASP A 202 -0.59 14.98 1.69
CA ASP A 202 -0.02 14.95 3.05
C ASP A 202 -1.11 14.85 4.12
N LYS A 203 -2.19 15.64 3.99
CA LYS A 203 -3.35 15.59 4.89
C LYS A 203 -4.01 14.21 4.90
N LEU A 204 -4.21 13.59 3.72
CA LEU A 204 -4.79 12.26 3.58
C LEU A 204 -3.88 11.18 4.17
N VAL A 205 -2.58 11.23 3.88
CA VAL A 205 -1.59 10.27 4.38
C VAL A 205 -1.44 10.38 5.90
N LYS A 206 -1.43 11.58 6.47
CA LYS A 206 -1.39 11.78 7.92
C LYS A 206 -2.66 11.32 8.65
N ALA A 207 -3.80 11.29 7.96
CA ALA A 207 -5.04 10.74 8.52
C ALA A 207 -4.98 9.20 8.69
N GLN A 208 -4.09 8.51 7.97
CA GLN A 208 -3.86 7.09 8.17
C GLN A 208 -3.19 6.86 9.53
N HIS A 209 -3.67 5.88 10.29
CA HIS A 209 -3.16 5.56 11.62
C HIS A 209 -2.74 4.09 11.70
N PRO A 210 -1.52 3.75 11.22
CA PRO A 210 -1.05 2.38 11.21
C PRO A 210 -0.74 1.84 12.62
N ASP A 211 -1.04 0.57 12.85
CA ASP A 211 -0.65 -0.19 14.04
C ASP A 211 0.82 -0.61 13.96
N ILE A 212 1.72 0.36 14.14
CA ILE A 212 3.16 0.13 14.12
C ILE A 212 3.60 -0.62 15.38
N SER A 213 4.31 -1.73 15.20
CA SER A 213 4.90 -2.46 16.32
C SER A 213 5.81 -1.55 17.16
N PRO A 214 5.72 -1.62 18.51
CA PRO A 214 6.58 -0.82 19.39
C PRO A 214 8.09 -1.02 19.12
N VAL A 215 8.50 -2.22 18.71
CA VAL A 215 9.91 -2.51 18.40
C VAL A 215 10.38 -1.89 17.09
N ASP A 216 9.44 -1.44 16.23
CA ASP A 216 9.70 -0.87 14.91
C ASP A 216 9.59 0.67 14.85
N ASN A 217 9.29 1.31 15.96
CA ASN A 217 9.08 2.77 16.06
C ASN A 217 10.26 3.62 15.55
N LYS A 218 11.46 3.05 15.49
CA LYS A 218 12.69 3.75 15.04
C LYS A 218 13.04 3.49 13.57
N MET A 219 12.11 2.92 12.81
CA MET A 219 12.33 2.59 11.39
C MET A 219 13.56 1.71 11.18
N GLY A 220 13.61 0.55 11.86
CA GLY A 220 14.73 -0.38 11.77
C GLY A 220 15.00 -0.84 10.34
N ILE A 221 16.28 -1.01 10.00
CA ILE A 221 16.71 -1.46 8.69
C ILE A 221 16.45 -2.95 8.55
N THR A 222 15.82 -3.35 7.45
CA THR A 222 15.56 -4.75 7.10
C THR A 222 16.62 -5.27 6.13
N PHE A 223 17.12 -6.47 6.35
CA PHE A 223 17.78 -7.27 5.33
C PHE A 223 16.88 -8.45 4.97
N ASN A 224 16.41 -8.49 3.72
CA ASN A 224 15.66 -9.62 3.19
C ASN A 224 16.59 -10.45 2.29
N GLU A 225 16.63 -11.76 2.50
CA GLU A 225 17.60 -12.65 1.83
C GLU A 225 17.18 -13.07 0.41
N TYR A 226 15.97 -12.72 -0.04
CA TYR A 226 15.44 -13.20 -1.32
C TYR A 226 16.38 -12.98 -2.52
N CYS A 227 16.88 -11.76 -2.70
CA CYS A 227 17.79 -11.46 -3.80
C CYS A 227 19.23 -11.99 -3.61
N ALA A 228 19.52 -12.63 -2.47
CA ALA A 228 20.76 -13.36 -2.24
C ALA A 228 20.62 -14.84 -2.56
N THR A 229 19.44 -15.44 -2.37
CA THR A 229 19.23 -16.91 -2.50
C THR A 229 18.20 -17.29 -3.56
N TRP A 230 17.35 -16.34 -3.98
CA TRP A 230 16.28 -16.55 -4.97
C TRP A 230 15.33 -17.69 -4.61
N GLY A 231 14.83 -17.68 -3.34
CA GLY A 231 13.92 -18.70 -2.83
C GLY A 231 14.59 -20.02 -2.47
N ASN A 232 15.89 -20.00 -2.20
CA ASN A 232 16.64 -21.16 -1.74
C ASN A 232 17.35 -20.92 -0.38
N PRO A 233 16.62 -20.46 0.68
CA PRO A 233 17.21 -20.26 1.99
C PRO A 233 17.64 -21.61 2.61
N THR A 234 18.85 -21.63 3.19
CA THR A 234 19.37 -22.76 3.96
C THR A 234 19.93 -22.27 5.29
N ILE A 235 20.03 -23.14 6.28
CA ILE A 235 20.59 -22.80 7.57
C ILE A 235 22.01 -22.20 7.44
N ASP A 236 22.83 -22.75 6.52
CA ASP A 236 24.22 -22.35 6.34
C ASP A 236 24.32 -20.96 5.69
N ASN A 237 23.55 -20.71 4.63
CA ASN A 237 23.63 -19.39 3.96
C ASN A 237 23.02 -18.29 4.83
N LEU A 238 21.95 -18.56 5.59
CA LEU A 238 21.36 -17.59 6.50
C LEU A 238 22.26 -17.27 7.70
N LYS A 239 22.98 -18.27 8.27
CA LYS A 239 23.98 -18.02 9.29
C LYS A 239 25.14 -17.17 8.75
N LYS A 240 25.61 -17.47 7.55
CA LYS A 240 26.66 -16.71 6.87
C LYS A 240 26.23 -15.26 6.62
N LEU A 241 24.97 -15.03 6.18
CA LEU A 241 24.39 -13.69 6.08
C LEU A 241 24.37 -12.99 7.44
N ALA A 242 23.83 -13.66 8.46
CA ALA A 242 23.76 -13.10 9.82
C ALA A 242 25.12 -12.67 10.34
N ASP A 243 26.17 -13.46 10.08
CA ASP A 243 27.55 -13.12 10.47
C ASP A 243 28.04 -11.86 9.73
N LYS A 244 27.74 -11.77 8.44
CA LYS A 244 28.26 -10.68 7.60
C LYS A 244 27.61 -9.32 7.93
N ILE A 245 26.31 -9.32 8.28
CA ILE A 245 25.55 -8.10 8.58
C ILE A 245 25.48 -7.75 10.07
N ALA A 246 25.97 -8.64 10.95
CA ALA A 246 26.00 -8.40 12.39
C ALA A 246 26.79 -7.12 12.74
N GLY A 247 26.22 -6.30 13.62
CA GLY A 247 26.86 -5.04 14.06
C GLY A 247 26.81 -3.90 13.04
N LYS A 248 26.24 -4.10 11.85
CA LYS A 248 26.08 -3.08 10.81
C LYS A 248 24.86 -2.17 11.01
N GLY A 249 24.09 -2.39 12.08
CA GLY A 249 22.90 -1.60 12.40
C GLY A 249 21.65 -2.05 11.66
N ILE A 250 21.69 -3.22 11.06
CA ILE A 250 20.54 -3.92 10.49
C ILE A 250 19.77 -4.56 11.65
N GLN A 251 18.46 -4.27 11.72
CA GLN A 251 17.61 -4.72 12.82
C GLN A 251 16.94 -6.06 12.54
N TYR A 252 16.53 -6.29 11.28
CA TYR A 252 15.80 -7.48 10.89
C TYR A 252 16.56 -8.29 9.85
N LEU A 253 16.64 -9.61 10.04
CA LEU A 253 17.03 -10.55 8.99
C LEU A 253 15.81 -11.41 8.65
N VAL A 254 15.28 -11.22 7.46
CA VAL A 254 14.06 -11.88 6.98
C VAL A 254 14.41 -13.01 6.04
N MET A 255 14.01 -14.23 6.42
CA MET A 255 14.01 -15.40 5.55
C MET A 255 12.76 -15.33 4.68
N ASP A 256 12.93 -15.22 3.38
CA ASP A 256 11.87 -15.13 2.39
C ASP A 256 11.34 -16.52 1.98
N SER A 257 10.67 -16.64 0.85
CA SER A 257 10.05 -17.88 0.35
C SER A 257 11.03 -19.06 0.22
N GLY A 258 10.51 -20.29 0.23
CA GLY A 258 11.30 -21.50 0.01
C GLY A 258 11.82 -22.19 1.27
N TRP A 259 11.52 -21.73 2.46
CA TRP A 259 11.86 -22.37 3.74
C TRP A 259 11.02 -23.62 4.04
N TYR A 260 9.88 -23.72 3.40
CA TYR A 260 8.88 -24.80 3.55
C TYR A 260 9.02 -25.85 2.45
N SER A 261 8.46 -27.05 2.73
CA SER A 261 8.44 -28.18 1.80
C SER A 261 9.83 -28.69 1.36
N ASP A 262 9.88 -29.82 0.69
CA ASP A 262 11.11 -30.54 0.33
C ASP A 262 11.54 -30.36 -1.14
N CYS A 263 11.02 -29.40 -1.86
CA CYS A 263 11.27 -29.26 -3.29
C CYS A 263 12.00 -27.97 -3.70
N GLY A 264 12.50 -27.99 -4.93
CA GLY A 264 13.25 -26.87 -5.52
C GLY A 264 12.40 -25.70 -6.00
N ASN A 265 11.10 -25.91 -6.27
CA ASN A 265 10.20 -24.85 -6.73
C ASN A 265 9.22 -24.45 -5.62
N TRP A 266 9.59 -23.44 -4.83
CA TRP A 266 8.80 -22.96 -3.73
C TRP A 266 7.37 -22.52 -4.13
N TRP A 267 7.20 -22.00 -5.35
CA TRP A 267 5.93 -21.50 -5.87
C TRP A 267 4.82 -22.57 -5.91
N GLU A 268 5.18 -23.80 -6.28
CA GLU A 268 4.23 -24.91 -6.42
C GLU A 268 3.82 -25.56 -5.08
N TYR A 269 4.48 -25.20 -3.98
CA TYR A 269 4.26 -25.77 -2.64
C TYR A 269 3.71 -24.79 -1.62
N ARG A 270 3.35 -23.56 -2.02
CA ARG A 270 2.68 -22.62 -1.13
C ARG A 270 1.46 -23.27 -0.49
N GLY A 271 1.20 -22.97 0.79
CA GLY A 271 0.11 -23.59 1.57
C GLY A 271 0.53 -24.76 2.44
N ASP A 272 1.62 -25.46 2.11
CA ASP A 272 2.22 -26.49 2.96
C ASP A 272 3.32 -25.85 3.83
N TRP A 273 2.91 -25.34 4.98
CA TRP A 273 3.81 -24.59 5.87
C TRP A 273 4.63 -25.50 6.79
N SER A 274 4.99 -26.67 6.31
CA SER A 274 5.91 -27.60 6.97
C SER A 274 7.37 -27.21 6.72
N ILE A 275 8.22 -27.39 7.73
CA ILE A 275 9.63 -27.00 7.65
C ILE A 275 10.38 -27.95 6.70
N ASN A 276 11.10 -27.41 5.73
CA ASN A 276 12.00 -28.15 4.86
C ASN A 276 13.18 -28.72 5.66
N LYS A 277 13.16 -30.05 5.92
CA LYS A 277 14.17 -30.73 6.74
C LYS A 277 15.54 -30.86 6.05
N ASN A 278 15.60 -30.79 4.71
CA ASN A 278 16.86 -30.79 3.99
C ASN A 278 17.60 -29.45 4.15
N ARG A 279 16.85 -28.35 4.25
CA ARG A 279 17.37 -26.98 4.42
C ARG A 279 17.60 -26.61 5.88
N PHE A 280 16.73 -27.11 6.77
CA PHE A 280 16.71 -26.84 8.22
C PHE A 280 16.59 -28.16 9.02
N PRO A 281 17.65 -28.99 9.08
CA PRO A 281 17.58 -30.34 9.66
C PRO A 281 17.19 -30.34 11.15
N ASN A 282 17.59 -29.32 11.89
CA ASN A 282 17.27 -29.18 13.33
C ASN A 282 16.06 -28.24 13.59
N GLY A 283 15.33 -27.83 12.53
CA GLY A 283 14.20 -26.91 12.60
C GLY A 283 14.62 -25.44 12.59
N LEU A 284 13.60 -24.55 12.65
CA LEU A 284 13.82 -23.10 12.51
C LEU A 284 14.32 -22.43 13.80
N ARG A 285 14.14 -23.08 14.96
CA ARG A 285 14.58 -22.52 16.24
C ARG A 285 16.10 -22.29 16.30
N GLU A 286 16.87 -23.20 15.72
CA GLU A 286 18.33 -23.05 15.61
C GLU A 286 18.71 -21.75 14.87
N LEU A 287 18.03 -21.45 13.76
CA LEU A 287 18.27 -20.25 12.98
C LEU A 287 17.88 -18.99 13.76
N THR A 288 16.69 -18.97 14.34
CA THR A 288 16.20 -17.76 15.02
C THR A 288 17.02 -17.45 16.28
N ASP A 289 17.48 -18.46 17.03
CA ASP A 289 18.38 -18.26 18.17
C ASP A 289 19.73 -17.72 17.70
N TYR A 290 20.24 -18.22 16.55
CA TYR A 290 21.49 -17.71 15.97
C TYR A 290 21.37 -16.23 15.57
N ILE A 291 20.31 -15.85 14.86
CA ILE A 291 20.05 -14.46 14.43
C ILE A 291 19.93 -13.54 15.65
N ARG A 292 19.17 -13.96 16.69
CA ARG A 292 19.06 -13.21 17.94
C ARG A 292 20.39 -13.07 18.67
N GLY A 293 21.21 -14.12 18.65
CA GLY A 293 22.57 -14.09 19.20
C GLY A 293 23.49 -13.06 18.52
N LYS A 294 23.15 -12.65 17.28
CA LYS A 294 23.82 -11.57 16.55
C LYS A 294 23.20 -10.19 16.78
N GLY A 295 22.20 -10.08 17.65
CA GLY A 295 21.53 -8.81 17.99
C GLY A 295 20.45 -8.38 17.00
N MET A 296 19.97 -9.28 16.12
CA MET A 296 18.93 -9.01 15.14
C MET A 296 17.64 -9.74 15.47
N ILE A 297 16.52 -9.26 14.90
CA ILE A 297 15.20 -9.88 15.00
C ILE A 297 14.99 -10.78 13.77
N PRO A 298 14.71 -12.09 13.96
CA PRO A 298 14.44 -13.00 12.85
C PRO A 298 13.06 -12.76 12.27
N GLY A 299 12.97 -12.71 10.94
CA GLY A 299 11.74 -12.60 10.16
C GLY A 299 11.51 -13.82 9.27
N ILE A 300 10.24 -14.01 8.86
CA ILE A 300 9.82 -15.12 8.00
C ILE A 300 8.72 -14.67 7.04
N TRP A 301 8.75 -15.21 5.82
CA TRP A 301 7.77 -14.96 4.76
C TRP A 301 6.65 -16.00 4.78
N TYR A 302 5.43 -15.53 4.49
CA TYR A 302 4.26 -16.36 4.27
C TYR A 302 3.37 -15.79 3.16
N GLU A 303 2.73 -16.67 2.40
CA GLU A 303 1.54 -16.39 1.60
C GLU A 303 0.40 -17.29 2.08
N PHE A 304 -0.09 -17.02 3.27
CA PHE A 304 -0.95 -17.95 4.02
C PHE A 304 -2.38 -18.06 3.48
N GLU A 305 -2.80 -17.18 2.57
CA GLU A 305 -4.15 -17.20 2.00
C GLU A 305 -4.33 -18.21 0.87
N VAL A 306 -3.26 -18.84 0.39
CA VAL A 306 -3.31 -19.71 -0.79
C VAL A 306 -2.76 -21.11 -0.52
N ALA A 307 -3.22 -22.07 -1.34
CA ALA A 307 -2.63 -23.39 -1.49
C ALA A 307 -2.30 -23.67 -2.95
N ALA A 308 -1.07 -24.07 -3.23
CA ALA A 308 -0.57 -24.37 -4.56
C ALA A 308 -0.67 -25.89 -4.89
N PRO A 309 -0.60 -26.31 -6.16
CA PRO A 309 -0.96 -27.66 -6.61
C PRO A 309 -0.18 -28.80 -5.99
N LYS A 310 1.06 -28.56 -5.52
CA LYS A 310 1.89 -29.60 -4.89
C LYS A 310 1.90 -29.54 -3.38
N SER A 311 1.13 -28.64 -2.77
CA SER A 311 0.99 -28.62 -1.31
C SER A 311 0.13 -29.78 -0.84
N GLY A 312 0.46 -30.35 0.31
CA GLY A 312 -0.30 -31.45 0.91
C GLY A 312 -1.74 -31.09 1.31
N VAL A 313 -2.09 -29.81 1.30
CA VAL A 313 -3.43 -29.30 1.64
C VAL A 313 -4.31 -29.01 0.41
N TYR A 314 -3.75 -29.07 -0.79
CA TYR A 314 -4.47 -28.70 -2.03
C TYR A 314 -5.70 -29.55 -2.31
N ASP A 315 -5.69 -30.82 -1.95
CA ASP A 315 -6.76 -31.77 -2.21
C ASP A 315 -7.90 -31.76 -1.17
N ASN A 316 -8.07 -30.64 -0.45
CA ASN A 316 -9.16 -30.41 0.51
C ASN A 316 -10.18 -29.38 -0.03
N PRO A 317 -10.96 -29.68 -1.09
CA PRO A 317 -11.76 -28.71 -1.83
C PRO A 317 -12.86 -28.03 -1.02
N GLU A 318 -13.27 -28.60 0.11
CA GLU A 318 -14.31 -28.09 1.01
C GLU A 318 -13.91 -26.80 1.73
N HIS A 319 -12.61 -26.58 1.96
CA HIS A 319 -12.07 -25.49 2.76
C HIS A 319 -11.62 -24.27 1.94
N PHE A 320 -11.81 -24.30 0.63
CA PHE A 320 -11.43 -23.21 -0.25
C PHE A 320 -12.63 -22.34 -0.63
N VAL A 321 -12.36 -21.08 -0.88
CA VAL A 321 -13.32 -20.15 -1.54
C VAL A 321 -13.76 -20.76 -2.85
N LYS A 322 -15.07 -20.75 -3.13
CA LYS A 322 -15.67 -21.36 -4.32
C LYS A 322 -16.25 -20.31 -5.26
N LYS A 323 -16.28 -20.67 -6.54
CA LYS A 323 -17.01 -20.00 -7.59
C LYS A 323 -17.77 -21.06 -8.39
N ASP A 324 -19.10 -20.89 -8.52
CA ASP A 324 -19.98 -21.85 -9.18
C ASP A 324 -19.84 -23.29 -8.62
N GLY A 325 -19.67 -23.41 -7.30
CA GLY A 325 -19.55 -24.66 -6.56
C GLY A 325 -18.18 -25.36 -6.61
N VAL A 326 -17.19 -24.80 -7.35
CA VAL A 326 -15.83 -25.37 -7.44
C VAL A 326 -14.80 -24.45 -6.78
N PRO A 327 -13.68 -24.97 -6.24
CA PRO A 327 -12.63 -24.13 -5.69
C PRO A 327 -12.12 -23.10 -6.70
N LEU A 328 -12.18 -21.82 -6.31
CA LEU A 328 -11.68 -20.73 -7.11
C LEU A 328 -10.15 -20.89 -7.26
N THR A 329 -9.70 -21.00 -8.52
CA THR A 329 -8.30 -21.30 -8.84
C THR A 329 -7.75 -20.26 -9.81
N VAL A 330 -6.64 -19.62 -9.45
CA VAL A 330 -5.93 -18.62 -10.27
C VAL A 330 -4.45 -18.97 -10.27
N GLY A 331 -3.81 -18.97 -11.43
CA GLY A 331 -2.39 -19.33 -11.55
C GLY A 331 -2.03 -20.73 -10.99
N GLY A 332 -3.03 -21.61 -10.87
CA GLY A 332 -2.92 -22.91 -10.22
C GLY A 332 -3.16 -22.90 -8.71
N ALA A 333 -3.08 -21.76 -8.04
CA ALA A 333 -3.35 -21.66 -6.61
C ALA A 333 -4.85 -21.57 -6.30
N ARG A 334 -5.27 -22.15 -5.18
CA ARG A 334 -6.59 -22.06 -4.58
C ARG A 334 -6.53 -21.14 -3.37
N PHE A 335 -7.64 -20.44 -3.08
CA PHE A 335 -7.72 -19.51 -1.96
C PHE A 335 -8.42 -20.16 -0.77
N TRP A 336 -7.80 -20.13 0.39
CA TRP A 336 -8.41 -20.56 1.64
C TRP A 336 -9.61 -19.69 2.00
N ASP A 337 -10.66 -20.33 2.51
CA ASP A 337 -11.78 -19.62 3.11
C ASP A 337 -11.47 -19.30 4.58
N LEU A 338 -10.97 -18.10 4.87
CA LEU A 338 -10.62 -17.70 6.23
C LEU A 338 -11.83 -17.52 7.17
N GLU A 339 -13.06 -17.61 6.66
CA GLU A 339 -14.27 -17.73 7.50
C GLU A 339 -14.52 -19.20 7.95
N ASP A 340 -13.78 -20.17 7.39
CA ASP A 340 -13.88 -21.59 7.78
C ASP A 340 -13.06 -21.87 9.07
N PRO A 341 -13.69 -22.39 10.13
CA PRO A 341 -12.98 -22.72 11.37
C PRO A 341 -11.82 -23.72 11.21
N TYR A 342 -11.88 -24.61 10.22
CA TYR A 342 -10.77 -25.51 9.90
C TYR A 342 -9.55 -24.73 9.41
N VAL A 343 -9.76 -23.78 8.51
CA VAL A 343 -8.70 -22.92 7.96
C VAL A 343 -8.10 -22.06 9.07
N GLU A 344 -8.94 -21.46 9.90
CA GLU A 344 -8.47 -20.67 11.04
C GLU A 344 -7.57 -21.52 11.96
N ALA A 345 -8.01 -22.72 12.34
CA ALA A 345 -7.22 -23.62 13.18
C ALA A 345 -5.91 -24.07 12.51
N TYR A 346 -5.93 -24.29 11.18
CA TYR A 346 -4.74 -24.62 10.39
C TYR A 346 -3.72 -23.47 10.43
N LEU A 347 -4.16 -22.26 10.16
CA LEU A 347 -3.30 -21.07 10.14
C LEU A 347 -2.79 -20.73 11.56
N ASP A 348 -3.63 -20.87 12.59
CA ASP A 348 -3.20 -20.69 13.98
C ASP A 348 -2.05 -21.63 14.35
N LYS A 349 -2.11 -22.87 13.90
CA LYS A 349 -1.05 -23.85 14.15
C LYS A 349 0.22 -23.54 13.36
N TYR A 350 0.09 -23.33 12.06
CA TYR A 350 1.23 -23.28 11.16
C TYR A 350 1.81 -21.87 10.92
N VAL A 351 1.06 -20.82 11.20
CA VAL A 351 1.54 -19.43 11.15
C VAL A 351 1.80 -18.92 12.55
N ILE A 352 0.76 -18.66 13.36
CA ILE A 352 0.93 -18.06 14.70
C ILE A 352 1.74 -19.00 15.60
N GLY A 353 1.45 -20.31 15.59
CA GLY A 353 2.17 -21.33 16.36
C GLY A 353 3.64 -21.43 15.96
N ASN A 354 3.94 -21.32 14.64
CA ASN A 354 5.32 -21.32 14.15
C ASN A 354 6.07 -20.03 14.58
N LEU A 355 5.42 -18.88 14.48
CA LEU A 355 6.02 -17.60 14.92
C LEU A 355 6.37 -17.66 16.42
N LYS A 356 5.42 -18.08 17.26
CA LYS A 356 5.62 -18.23 18.72
C LYS A 356 6.67 -19.31 19.05
N GLY A 357 6.50 -20.50 18.48
CA GLY A 357 7.31 -21.68 18.80
C GLY A 357 8.78 -21.52 18.42
N ASN A 358 9.07 -20.81 17.33
CA ASN A 358 10.42 -20.53 16.88
C ASN A 358 10.92 -19.13 17.27
N GLY A 359 10.04 -18.26 17.78
CA GLY A 359 10.40 -16.92 18.26
C GLY A 359 10.74 -15.95 17.15
N PHE A 360 10.01 -15.96 16.05
CA PHE A 360 10.07 -14.91 15.05
C PHE A 360 9.44 -13.62 15.59
N GLY A 361 10.08 -12.48 15.32
CA GLY A 361 9.55 -11.15 15.67
C GLY A 361 9.11 -10.33 14.46
N TYR A 362 9.17 -10.92 13.26
CA TYR A 362 8.82 -10.27 12.01
C TYR A 362 8.15 -11.28 11.06
N ILE A 363 7.08 -10.85 10.38
CA ILE A 363 6.44 -11.61 9.31
C ILE A 363 6.28 -10.75 8.07
N LYS A 364 6.69 -11.26 6.91
CA LYS A 364 6.33 -10.73 5.60
C LYS A 364 5.14 -11.51 5.07
N VAL A 365 4.02 -10.82 4.87
CA VAL A 365 2.78 -11.42 4.35
C VAL A 365 2.63 -11.06 2.89
N ASP A 366 2.70 -12.06 2.03
CA ASP A 366 2.55 -11.92 0.59
C ASP A 366 1.18 -12.36 0.10
N TYR A 367 0.81 -11.91 -1.11
CA TYR A 367 -0.43 -12.28 -1.79
C TYR A 367 -0.30 -11.99 -3.28
N ASN A 368 -0.15 -13.03 -4.11
CA ASN A 368 0.31 -12.88 -5.49
C ASN A 368 -0.78 -13.06 -6.56
N ASP A 369 -1.94 -13.56 -6.19
CA ASP A 369 -3.06 -13.82 -7.11
C ASP A 369 -4.36 -13.19 -6.59
N SER A 370 -5.20 -12.62 -7.47
CA SER A 370 -6.48 -12.03 -7.11
C SER A 370 -7.64 -13.00 -7.33
N MET A 371 -8.58 -13.06 -6.37
CA MET A 371 -9.80 -13.85 -6.48
C MET A 371 -10.78 -13.40 -7.58
N GLY A 372 -10.50 -12.28 -8.28
CA GLY A 372 -11.38 -11.76 -9.31
C GLY A 372 -12.63 -11.06 -8.77
N ILE A 373 -13.71 -11.06 -9.56
CA ILE A 373 -14.86 -10.19 -9.34
C ILE A 373 -15.75 -10.59 -8.15
N GLY A 374 -15.75 -11.88 -7.76
CA GLY A 374 -16.61 -12.37 -6.70
C GLY A 374 -16.54 -13.87 -6.49
N CYS A 375 -17.20 -14.36 -5.44
CA CYS A 375 -17.25 -15.76 -5.07
C CYS A 375 -18.65 -16.17 -4.59
N ASP A 376 -18.83 -17.48 -4.38
CA ASP A 376 -20.06 -18.04 -3.83
C ASP A 376 -20.26 -17.63 -2.36
N GLY A 377 -21.53 -17.59 -1.94
CA GLY A 377 -21.93 -17.28 -0.57
C GLY A 377 -23.39 -16.83 -0.49
N PRO A 378 -23.86 -16.41 0.69
CA PRO A 378 -25.26 -16.06 0.91
C PRO A 378 -25.67 -14.70 0.36
N GLU A 379 -24.73 -13.85 -0.03
CA GLU A 379 -24.96 -12.51 -0.55
C GLU A 379 -24.65 -12.44 -2.06
N GLY A 380 -24.63 -11.24 -2.63
CA GLY A 380 -24.12 -11.04 -3.98
C GLY A 380 -22.63 -11.37 -4.09
N PRO A 381 -22.13 -11.81 -5.26
CA PRO A 381 -20.75 -12.26 -5.43
C PRO A 381 -19.71 -11.26 -4.94
N GLY A 382 -19.89 -9.97 -5.18
CA GLY A 382 -19.01 -8.89 -4.73
C GLY A 382 -18.98 -8.71 -3.21
N GLU A 383 -20.13 -8.87 -2.53
CA GLU A 383 -20.19 -8.79 -1.06
C GLU A 383 -19.57 -10.03 -0.42
N ASN A 384 -19.77 -11.22 -1.01
CA ASN A 384 -19.11 -12.43 -0.54
C ASN A 384 -17.59 -12.31 -0.63
N LEU A 385 -17.06 -11.81 -1.76
CA LEU A 385 -15.63 -11.53 -1.90
C LEU A 385 -15.13 -10.54 -0.84
N ARG A 386 -15.85 -9.43 -0.63
CA ARG A 386 -15.48 -8.44 0.39
C ARG A 386 -15.37 -9.06 1.77
N LYS A 387 -16.29 -9.94 2.15
CA LYS A 387 -16.24 -10.65 3.43
C LYS A 387 -15.00 -11.53 3.55
N LYS A 388 -14.58 -12.24 2.50
CA LYS A 388 -13.35 -13.04 2.51
C LYS A 388 -12.11 -12.16 2.75
N VAL A 389 -12.04 -11.00 2.10
CA VAL A 389 -10.94 -10.06 2.32
C VAL A 389 -10.97 -9.46 3.74
N LEU A 390 -12.16 -9.16 4.27
CA LEU A 390 -12.30 -8.73 5.68
C LEU A 390 -11.85 -9.81 6.66
N ALA A 391 -12.12 -11.09 6.39
CA ALA A 391 -11.62 -12.20 7.21
C ALA A 391 -10.08 -12.25 7.22
N THR A 392 -9.43 -11.96 6.10
CA THR A 392 -7.97 -11.77 6.05
C THR A 392 -7.53 -10.63 6.97
N GLN A 393 -8.18 -9.47 6.92
CA GLN A 393 -7.84 -8.35 7.81
C GLN A 393 -8.03 -8.71 9.29
N GLU A 394 -9.08 -9.46 9.64
CA GLU A 394 -9.28 -9.96 11.01
C GLU A 394 -8.15 -10.93 11.44
N TYR A 395 -7.60 -11.72 10.50
CA TYR A 395 -6.47 -12.58 10.80
C TYR A 395 -5.17 -11.77 11.06
N PHE A 396 -4.94 -10.68 10.33
CA PHE A 396 -3.86 -9.71 10.66
C PHE A 396 -4.02 -9.16 12.08
N LYS A 397 -5.22 -8.71 12.44
CA LYS A 397 -5.52 -8.22 13.79
C LYS A 397 -5.33 -9.32 14.84
N LYS A 398 -5.67 -10.57 14.53
CA LYS A 398 -5.44 -11.72 15.40
C LYS A 398 -3.94 -11.95 15.63
N MET A 399 -3.13 -11.97 14.58
CA MET A 399 -1.67 -12.09 14.71
C MET A 399 -1.09 -11.01 15.64
N ARG A 400 -1.55 -9.77 15.51
CA ARG A 400 -1.10 -8.66 16.36
C ARG A 400 -1.57 -8.82 17.81
N ARG A 401 -2.79 -9.25 18.06
CA ARG A 401 -3.28 -9.53 19.44
C ARG A 401 -2.49 -10.64 20.11
N GLU A 402 -2.16 -11.70 19.37
CA GLU A 402 -1.43 -12.86 19.86
C GLU A 402 0.08 -12.63 20.03
N LEU A 403 0.64 -11.69 19.28
CA LEU A 403 2.05 -11.31 19.21
C LEU A 403 2.16 -9.77 19.16
N PRO A 404 2.01 -9.06 20.28
CA PRO A 404 1.94 -7.58 20.29
C PRO A 404 3.17 -6.87 19.73
N ASP A 405 4.36 -7.49 19.84
CA ASP A 405 5.62 -6.95 19.33
C ASP A 405 5.93 -7.37 17.87
N LEU A 406 5.06 -8.18 17.25
CA LEU A 406 5.29 -8.66 15.89
C LEU A 406 5.32 -7.51 14.89
N VAL A 407 6.36 -7.42 14.11
CA VAL A 407 6.43 -6.53 12.95
C VAL A 407 5.75 -7.22 11.77
N ILE A 408 4.69 -6.62 11.24
CA ILE A 408 3.98 -7.13 10.07
C ILE A 408 4.37 -6.28 8.86
N GLU A 409 4.91 -6.93 7.83
CA GLU A 409 5.16 -6.37 6.51
C GLU A 409 4.05 -6.83 5.57
N ASN A 410 3.31 -5.87 5.00
CA ASN A 410 2.34 -6.10 3.93
C ASN A 410 3.06 -6.06 2.58
N CYS A 411 3.12 -7.20 1.88
CA CYS A 411 3.73 -7.29 0.54
C CYS A 411 2.63 -7.24 -0.54
N SER A 412 2.00 -8.36 -0.83
CA SER A 412 0.99 -8.50 -1.89
C SER A 412 1.54 -8.23 -3.29
N SER A 413 2.54 -9.06 -3.67
CA SER A 413 3.24 -8.94 -4.94
C SER A 413 3.90 -7.55 -5.12
N GLY A 414 4.23 -6.89 -4.02
CA GLY A 414 4.79 -5.56 -3.99
C GLY A 414 3.80 -4.49 -4.45
N GLY A 415 2.77 -4.17 -3.65
CA GLY A 415 1.97 -2.99 -3.85
C GLY A 415 0.48 -3.17 -4.11
N HIS A 416 -0.01 -4.38 -4.30
CA HIS A 416 -1.41 -4.59 -4.67
C HIS A 416 -2.42 -4.42 -3.51
N ARG A 417 -1.95 -4.32 -2.27
CA ARG A 417 -2.75 -4.04 -1.06
C ARG A 417 -2.25 -2.80 -0.29
N LEU A 418 -1.75 -1.79 -1.00
CA LEU A 418 -1.33 -0.51 -0.41
C LEU A 418 -2.50 0.46 -0.15
N GLU A 419 -3.74 0.00 -0.12
CA GLU A 419 -4.86 0.84 0.27
C GLU A 419 -4.88 1.03 1.81
N PRO A 420 -5.45 2.14 2.32
CA PRO A 420 -5.27 2.53 3.71
C PRO A 420 -5.74 1.49 4.74
N SER A 421 -6.82 0.73 4.49
CA SER A 421 -7.34 -0.21 5.49
C SER A 421 -6.44 -1.44 5.69
N PHE A 422 -5.65 -1.84 4.68
CA PHE A 422 -4.58 -2.81 4.86
C PHE A 422 -3.33 -2.19 5.47
N MET A 423 -2.99 -0.96 5.04
CA MET A 423 -1.80 -0.28 5.57
C MET A 423 -1.93 0.03 7.06
N GLU A 424 -3.14 0.29 7.56
CA GLU A 424 -3.39 0.46 9.00
C GLU A 424 -3.09 -0.80 9.84
N LEU A 425 -3.00 -2.00 9.22
CA LEU A 425 -2.73 -3.27 9.91
C LEU A 425 -1.24 -3.66 9.93
N ALA A 426 -0.39 -2.90 9.24
CA ALA A 426 1.01 -3.26 9.02
C ALA A 426 1.96 -2.20 9.56
N SER A 427 3.12 -2.64 10.06
CA SER A 427 4.20 -1.72 10.44
C SER A 427 4.92 -1.18 9.22
N GLN A 428 5.01 -1.96 8.16
CA GLN A 428 5.69 -1.60 6.93
C GLN A 428 5.13 -2.38 5.73
N ALA A 429 5.46 -1.95 4.53
CA ALA A 429 5.08 -2.60 3.29
C ALA A 429 6.24 -2.66 2.31
N SER A 430 6.45 -3.83 1.73
CA SER A 430 7.24 -4.02 0.50
C SER A 430 6.39 -3.49 -0.65
N PHE A 431 6.57 -2.22 -1.01
CA PHE A 431 5.62 -1.51 -1.86
C PHE A 431 5.73 -1.87 -3.35
N SER A 432 6.80 -2.53 -3.75
CA SER A 432 7.08 -2.92 -5.13
C SER A 432 8.07 -4.07 -5.20
N ASP A 433 7.88 -4.97 -6.14
CA ASP A 433 8.87 -5.99 -6.51
C ASP A 433 9.96 -5.45 -7.47
N ALA A 434 10.00 -4.15 -7.67
CA ALA A 434 10.99 -3.46 -8.50
C ALA A 434 12.36 -3.35 -7.80
N HIS A 435 12.98 -4.49 -7.50
CA HIS A 435 14.17 -4.55 -6.64
C HIS A 435 15.41 -3.84 -7.20
N GLU A 436 15.62 -3.92 -8.52
CA GLU A 436 16.87 -3.47 -9.17
C GLU A 436 16.64 -2.57 -10.39
N ILE A 437 15.39 -2.17 -10.67
CA ILE A 437 15.07 -1.36 -11.84
C ILE A 437 15.35 0.13 -11.59
N SER A 438 15.64 0.85 -12.69
CA SER A 438 15.98 2.27 -12.63
C SER A 438 14.81 3.18 -12.25
N SER A 439 13.57 2.71 -12.31
CA SER A 439 12.38 3.47 -11.93
C SER A 439 12.04 3.39 -10.43
N LEU A 440 12.76 2.62 -9.63
CA LEU A 440 12.48 2.46 -8.20
C LEU A 440 12.39 3.79 -7.44
N PRO A 441 13.27 4.79 -7.66
CA PRO A 441 13.13 6.10 -7.00
C PRO A 441 11.85 6.85 -7.39
N LEU A 442 11.37 6.67 -8.64
CA LEU A 442 10.12 7.28 -9.11
C LEU A 442 8.91 6.70 -8.39
N ILE A 443 8.88 5.37 -8.26
CA ILE A 443 7.84 4.66 -7.51
C ILE A 443 7.83 5.14 -6.06
N ALA A 444 8.99 5.10 -5.41
CA ALA A 444 9.15 5.49 -4.01
C ALA A 444 8.66 6.91 -3.73
N ALA A 445 9.07 7.89 -4.55
CA ALA A 445 8.68 9.28 -4.41
C ALA A 445 7.17 9.49 -4.62
N ASN A 446 6.59 8.86 -5.63
CA ASN A 446 5.18 9.04 -5.94
C ASN A 446 4.25 8.44 -4.87
N LEU A 447 4.68 7.36 -4.22
CA LEU A 447 3.91 6.72 -3.15
C LEU A 447 3.77 7.58 -1.88
N HIS A 448 4.60 8.63 -1.69
CA HIS A 448 4.40 9.64 -0.63
C HIS A 448 3.00 10.27 -0.66
N ARG A 449 2.30 10.20 -1.79
CA ARG A 449 0.96 10.77 -1.98
C ARG A 449 -0.18 9.89 -1.46
N VAL A 450 0.08 8.61 -1.19
CA VAL A 450 -0.98 7.63 -0.85
C VAL A 450 -0.67 6.75 0.35
N ILE A 451 0.61 6.56 0.70
CA ILE A 451 1.03 5.80 1.89
C ILE A 451 2.03 6.60 2.71
N ARG A 452 2.15 6.28 3.98
CA ARG A 452 3.13 6.92 4.88
C ARG A 452 4.55 6.49 4.49
N PRO A 453 5.49 7.43 4.28
CA PRO A 453 6.88 7.09 3.94
C PRO A 453 7.55 6.18 4.98
N GLU A 454 7.18 6.30 6.26
CA GLU A 454 7.68 5.41 7.32
C GLU A 454 7.28 3.94 7.16
N GLN A 455 6.23 3.64 6.38
CA GLN A 455 5.81 2.28 6.06
C GLN A 455 6.39 1.78 4.73
N SER A 456 6.89 2.67 3.88
CA SER A 456 7.34 2.40 2.52
C SER A 456 8.72 1.76 2.52
N GLN A 457 8.81 0.42 2.55
CA GLN A 457 10.08 -0.31 2.49
C GLN A 457 10.62 -0.33 1.06
N ILE A 458 11.80 0.26 0.87
CA ILE A 458 12.44 0.42 -0.43
C ILE A 458 13.66 -0.51 -0.51
N TRP A 459 13.65 -1.37 -1.51
CA TRP A 459 14.71 -2.34 -1.70
C TRP A 459 15.95 -1.71 -2.32
N ALA A 460 17.09 -1.82 -1.64
CA ALA A 460 18.42 -1.57 -2.19
C ALA A 460 19.16 -2.90 -2.29
N VAL A 461 19.16 -3.47 -3.47
CA VAL A 461 19.85 -4.73 -3.76
C VAL A 461 21.29 -4.42 -4.16
N MET A 462 22.25 -4.95 -3.41
CA MET A 462 23.68 -4.73 -3.63
C MET A 462 24.27 -5.91 -4.38
N ARG A 463 25.03 -5.63 -5.45
CA ARG A 463 25.77 -6.63 -6.20
C ARG A 463 27.28 -6.39 -6.08
N ALA A 464 28.06 -7.46 -6.01
CA ALA A 464 29.53 -7.35 -5.98
C ALA A 464 30.11 -6.64 -7.22
N THR A 465 29.35 -6.64 -8.33
CA THR A 465 29.70 -5.96 -9.58
C THR A 465 29.24 -4.51 -9.68
N ASP A 466 28.51 -4.00 -8.69
CA ASP A 466 27.98 -2.64 -8.73
C ASP A 466 29.09 -1.59 -8.64
N SER A 467 28.97 -0.56 -9.48
CA SER A 467 29.76 0.66 -9.39
C SER A 467 29.33 1.52 -8.20
N ASP A 468 30.17 2.46 -7.79
CA ASP A 468 29.85 3.45 -6.76
C ASP A 468 28.56 4.20 -7.10
N SER A 469 28.39 4.63 -8.34
CA SER A 469 27.18 5.33 -8.81
C SER A 469 25.92 4.48 -8.65
N ARG A 470 26.00 3.17 -8.97
CA ARG A 470 24.89 2.26 -8.78
C ARG A 470 24.53 2.07 -7.30
N ILE A 471 25.53 1.94 -6.44
CA ILE A 471 25.34 1.86 -4.98
C ILE A 471 24.68 3.14 -4.46
N PHE A 472 25.20 4.32 -4.82
CA PHE A 472 24.58 5.59 -4.44
C PHE A 472 23.13 5.71 -4.94
N TYR A 473 22.87 5.30 -6.19
CA TYR A 473 21.53 5.31 -6.77
C TYR A 473 20.54 4.50 -5.95
N SER A 474 20.91 3.27 -5.62
CA SER A 474 20.04 2.34 -4.88
C SER A 474 19.86 2.77 -3.41
N ILE A 475 20.94 3.20 -2.74
CA ILE A 475 20.89 3.61 -1.33
C ILE A 475 20.12 4.94 -1.18
N CYS A 476 20.36 5.94 -2.05
CA CYS A 476 19.61 7.20 -1.99
C CYS A 476 18.11 7.00 -2.20
N ALA A 477 17.68 6.01 -2.99
CA ALA A 477 16.27 5.68 -3.14
C ALA A 477 15.64 5.32 -1.78
N THR A 478 16.38 4.64 -0.88
CA THR A 478 15.85 4.25 0.44
C THR A 478 15.59 5.44 1.36
N PHE A 479 16.17 6.60 1.11
CA PHE A 479 15.91 7.82 1.88
C PHE A 479 14.55 8.48 1.54
N LEU A 480 13.85 7.92 0.56
CA LEU A 480 12.46 8.27 0.26
C LEU A 480 11.45 7.49 1.13
N GLY A 481 11.93 6.57 1.95
CA GLY A 481 11.11 5.76 2.83
C GLY A 481 11.95 4.96 3.81
N ARG A 482 11.69 3.67 3.91
CA ARG A 482 12.35 2.75 4.83
C ARG A 482 13.44 1.95 4.11
N MET A 483 14.63 1.87 4.70
CA MET A 483 15.76 1.14 4.12
C MET A 483 15.53 -0.38 4.23
N GLY A 484 15.35 -1.04 3.08
CA GLY A 484 15.39 -2.48 2.90
C GLY A 484 16.63 -2.88 2.08
N LEU A 485 17.45 -3.77 2.61
CA LEU A 485 18.68 -4.25 1.96
C LEU A 485 18.50 -5.70 1.50
N SER A 486 19.20 -6.07 0.43
CA SER A 486 19.31 -7.43 -0.06
C SER A 486 20.54 -7.62 -0.94
N GLY A 487 20.76 -8.82 -1.50
CA GLY A 487 21.80 -9.08 -2.51
C GLY A 487 23.08 -9.73 -1.99
N ASP A 488 24.17 -9.52 -2.74
CA ASP A 488 25.41 -10.30 -2.62
C ASP A 488 26.36 -9.80 -1.53
N VAL A 489 25.82 -9.56 -0.31
CA VAL A 489 26.60 -8.92 0.77
C VAL A 489 27.84 -9.70 1.24
N TYR A 490 27.95 -10.99 0.91
CA TYR A 490 29.17 -11.76 1.24
C TYR A 490 30.37 -11.39 0.36
N ASP A 491 30.10 -10.97 -0.89
CA ASP A 491 31.11 -10.76 -1.91
C ASP A 491 31.43 -9.28 -2.15
N LEU A 492 30.78 -8.37 -1.37
CA LEU A 492 31.09 -6.94 -1.40
C LEU A 492 32.52 -6.69 -0.90
N SER A 493 33.26 -5.86 -1.63
CA SER A 493 34.56 -5.35 -1.20
C SER A 493 34.45 -4.44 0.02
N ASP A 494 35.56 -4.24 0.73
CA ASP A 494 35.62 -3.30 1.85
C ASP A 494 35.24 -1.86 1.44
N HIS A 495 35.58 -1.46 0.21
CA HIS A 495 35.18 -0.18 -0.35
C HIS A 495 33.64 -0.09 -0.49
N GLN A 496 32.99 -1.09 -1.09
CA GLN A 496 31.54 -1.12 -1.25
C GLN A 496 30.84 -1.16 0.12
N TRP A 497 31.38 -1.92 1.09
CA TRP A 497 30.91 -1.88 2.48
C TRP A 497 31.04 -0.50 3.10
N GLY A 498 32.12 0.23 2.83
CA GLY A 498 32.31 1.62 3.30
C GLY A 498 31.22 2.56 2.76
N LEU A 499 30.82 2.39 1.48
CA LEU A 499 29.71 3.15 0.91
C LEU A 499 28.38 2.80 1.58
N LEU A 500 28.10 1.52 1.78
CA LEU A 500 26.89 1.06 2.43
C LEU A 500 26.79 1.53 3.90
N ASP A 501 27.88 1.41 4.67
CA ASP A 501 27.96 1.89 6.06
C ASP A 501 27.67 3.40 6.13
N GLY A 502 28.25 4.20 5.20
CA GLY A 502 27.96 5.63 5.09
C GLY A 502 26.47 5.93 4.79
N GLY A 503 25.84 5.10 3.96
CA GLY A 503 24.41 5.20 3.67
C GLY A 503 23.52 4.84 4.87
N ILE A 504 23.90 3.81 5.62
CA ILE A 504 23.23 3.43 6.88
C ILE A 504 23.31 4.56 7.91
N ASP A 505 24.46 5.19 8.04
CA ASP A 505 24.64 6.31 8.97
C ASP A 505 23.82 7.53 8.55
N PHE A 506 23.79 7.86 7.24
CA PHE A 506 22.94 8.92 6.71
C PHE A 506 21.44 8.62 6.94
N TYR A 507 21.01 7.38 6.69
CA TYR A 507 19.63 6.96 6.89
C TYR A 507 19.16 7.15 8.34
N ARG A 508 19.99 6.84 9.32
CA ARG A 508 19.66 7.02 10.74
C ARG A 508 19.38 8.48 11.10
N GLU A 509 20.12 9.42 10.49
CA GLU A 509 19.88 10.85 10.68
C GLU A 509 18.67 11.34 9.90
N ALA A 510 18.38 10.76 8.72
CA ALA A 510 17.23 11.08 7.90
C ALA A 510 15.92 10.47 8.43
N ALA A 511 15.96 9.36 9.18
CA ALA A 511 14.80 8.61 9.62
C ALA A 511 13.72 9.45 10.34
N PRO A 512 14.03 10.38 11.26
CA PRO A 512 13.02 11.27 11.85
C PRO A 512 12.33 12.17 10.81
N ILE A 513 13.09 12.68 9.82
CA ILE A 513 12.55 13.53 8.76
C ILE A 513 11.64 12.71 7.83
N ILE A 514 12.02 11.45 7.56
CA ILE A 514 11.21 10.53 6.75
C ILE A 514 9.92 10.20 7.49
N LYS A 515 10.00 9.88 8.77
CA LYS A 515 8.86 9.45 9.59
C LYS A 515 7.87 10.57 9.84
N ASP A 516 8.32 11.67 10.44
CA ASP A 516 7.45 12.67 11.04
C ASP A 516 7.29 13.94 10.17
N GLY A 517 8.09 14.05 9.11
CA GLY A 517 8.05 15.19 8.19
C GLY A 517 6.94 15.13 7.14
N TYR A 518 6.91 16.13 6.27
CA TYR A 518 6.05 16.17 5.09
C TYR A 518 6.83 16.52 3.83
N THR A 519 6.38 15.97 2.70
CA THR A 519 6.96 16.24 1.38
C THR A 519 6.34 17.50 0.82
N PHE A 520 7.11 18.56 0.68
CA PHE A 520 6.62 19.83 0.13
C PHE A 520 7.00 20.04 -1.33
N PHE A 521 7.93 19.25 -1.86
CA PHE A 521 8.30 19.26 -3.26
C PHE A 521 8.62 17.85 -3.74
N ASN A 522 8.03 17.43 -4.85
CA ASN A 522 8.23 16.13 -5.47
C ASN A 522 8.02 16.24 -6.97
N CYS A 523 9.10 16.36 -7.71
CA CYS A 523 9.08 16.57 -9.15
C CYS A 523 10.05 15.62 -9.86
N ALA A 524 9.60 15.09 -10.99
CA ALA A 524 10.43 14.31 -11.92
C ALA A 524 10.06 14.65 -13.36
N ASP A 525 11.06 14.83 -14.23
CA ASP A 525 10.86 15.14 -15.64
C ASP A 525 10.34 13.96 -16.47
N THR A 526 10.55 12.75 -16.00
CA THR A 526 10.29 11.54 -16.78
C THR A 526 8.81 11.23 -16.95
N LYS A 527 8.45 10.78 -18.15
CA LYS A 527 7.12 10.22 -18.46
C LYS A 527 7.11 8.69 -18.52
N SER A 528 8.28 8.05 -18.63
CA SER A 528 8.43 6.60 -18.75
C SER A 528 9.09 6.02 -17.53
N TYR A 529 8.52 4.97 -16.95
CA TYR A 529 9.16 4.21 -15.88
C TYR A 529 10.18 3.21 -16.44
N ASN A 530 9.91 2.60 -17.58
CA ASN A 530 10.84 1.66 -18.20
C ASN A 530 12.11 2.32 -18.76
N ASN A 531 11.99 3.57 -19.23
CA ASN A 531 13.08 4.35 -19.78
C ASN A 531 13.06 5.76 -19.17
N PRO A 532 13.42 5.90 -17.89
CA PRO A 532 13.37 7.20 -17.23
C PRO A 532 14.42 8.15 -17.81
N THR A 533 14.03 9.42 -18.02
CA THR A 533 14.88 10.49 -18.53
C THR A 533 14.80 11.72 -17.64
N GLY A 534 15.80 12.59 -17.70
CA GLY A 534 15.85 13.82 -16.92
C GLY A 534 16.24 13.55 -15.46
N SER A 535 15.61 14.24 -14.54
CA SER A 535 15.97 14.25 -13.13
C SER A 535 14.75 14.12 -12.22
N GLN A 536 15.00 13.73 -10.97
CA GLN A 536 14.01 13.73 -9.89
C GLN A 536 14.58 14.41 -8.66
N LEU A 537 13.80 15.31 -8.07
CA LEU A 537 14.10 15.96 -6.79
C LEU A 537 12.91 15.81 -5.84
N VAL A 538 13.20 15.34 -4.63
CA VAL A 538 12.24 15.26 -3.54
C VAL A 538 12.77 16.03 -2.33
N LEU A 539 11.95 16.94 -1.79
CA LEU A 539 12.26 17.70 -0.60
C LEU A 539 11.22 17.40 0.48
N ARG A 540 11.72 17.02 1.65
CA ARG A 540 10.91 16.68 2.82
C ARG A 540 11.39 17.46 4.03
N VAL A 541 10.48 18.03 4.81
CA VAL A 541 10.83 18.86 5.97
C VAL A 541 10.24 18.30 7.25
N PHE A 542 11.05 18.33 8.31
CA PHE A 542 10.64 18.08 9.67
C PHE A 542 11.37 19.04 10.61
N GLU A 543 10.63 19.78 11.43
CA GLU A 543 11.15 20.84 12.29
C GLU A 543 12.02 21.84 11.50
N ASP A 544 13.29 21.96 11.86
CA ASP A 544 14.29 22.85 11.25
C ASP A 544 15.16 22.16 10.20
N LYS A 545 14.86 20.90 9.81
CA LYS A 545 15.66 20.11 8.87
C LYS A 545 14.93 19.81 7.59
N VAL A 546 15.66 19.86 6.48
CA VAL A 546 15.19 19.50 5.15
C VAL A 546 16.02 18.34 4.62
N LEU A 547 15.36 17.21 4.34
CA LEU A 547 15.93 16.11 3.57
C LEU A 547 15.72 16.37 2.08
N CYS A 548 16.80 16.37 1.33
CA CYS A 548 16.83 16.50 -0.11
C CYS A 548 17.34 15.19 -0.72
N VAL A 549 16.60 14.59 -1.64
CA VAL A 549 17.01 13.37 -2.36
C VAL A 549 16.91 13.65 -3.85
N TYR A 550 18.03 13.47 -4.56
CA TYR A 550 18.15 13.75 -5.97
C TYR A 550 18.62 12.52 -6.75
N HIS A 551 17.90 12.18 -7.82
CA HIS A 551 18.25 11.09 -8.74
C HIS A 551 18.38 11.62 -10.16
N ARG A 552 19.40 11.15 -10.86
CA ARG A 552 19.66 11.38 -12.27
C ARG A 552 19.24 10.17 -13.09
N PHE A 553 18.51 10.43 -14.17
CA PHE A 553 18.18 9.44 -15.20
C PHE A 553 18.93 9.79 -16.50
N ALA A 554 18.58 9.13 -17.61
CA ALA A 554 19.23 9.39 -18.89
C ALA A 554 19.05 10.87 -19.35
N GLY A 555 20.14 11.53 -19.72
CA GLY A 555 20.12 12.91 -20.18
C GLY A 555 19.74 13.94 -19.10
N SER A 556 20.12 13.67 -17.87
CA SER A 556 19.81 14.48 -16.69
C SER A 556 20.67 15.75 -16.60
N GLU A 557 20.23 16.68 -15.78
CA GLU A 557 20.96 17.91 -15.41
C GLU A 557 21.67 17.73 -14.04
N ASP A 558 22.45 18.72 -13.62
CA ASP A 558 22.90 18.80 -12.24
C ASP A 558 21.78 19.33 -11.32
N ILE A 559 21.92 19.04 -10.03
CA ILE A 559 20.89 19.33 -9.02
C ILE A 559 20.58 20.84 -8.90
N GLU A 560 21.58 21.71 -9.01
CA GLU A 560 21.40 23.16 -8.87
C GLU A 560 20.62 23.72 -10.05
N THR A 561 20.94 23.27 -11.27
CA THR A 561 20.23 23.63 -12.50
C THR A 561 18.77 23.16 -12.43
N PHE A 562 18.54 21.89 -12.03
CA PHE A 562 17.19 21.35 -11.92
C PHE A 562 16.37 22.09 -10.84
N ALA A 563 16.92 22.27 -9.65
CA ALA A 563 16.27 22.99 -8.56
C ALA A 563 15.93 24.45 -8.95
N GLY A 564 16.88 25.14 -9.60
CA GLY A 564 16.70 26.54 -10.07
C GLY A 564 15.54 26.70 -11.05
N LYS A 565 15.32 25.75 -11.97
CA LYS A 565 14.16 25.74 -12.90
C LYS A 565 12.81 25.68 -12.17
N HIS A 566 12.78 25.07 -11.00
CA HIS A 566 11.60 24.95 -10.16
C HIS A 566 11.51 25.98 -9.04
N GLY A 567 12.39 27.01 -9.05
CA GLY A 567 12.40 28.05 -8.02
C GLY A 567 12.89 27.60 -6.65
N ILE A 568 13.58 26.47 -6.57
CA ILE A 568 14.13 25.93 -5.34
C ILE A 568 15.54 26.46 -5.10
N ASN A 569 15.76 27.14 -4.00
CA ASN A 569 17.03 27.78 -3.65
C ASN A 569 17.63 27.24 -2.33
N ILE A 570 17.58 25.93 -2.12
CA ILE A 570 18.11 25.29 -0.90
C ILE A 570 19.65 25.18 -0.91
N PHE A 571 20.26 25.21 -2.11
CA PHE A 571 21.69 25.00 -2.30
C PHE A 571 22.54 26.26 -2.06
N SER A 572 21.92 27.38 -1.69
CA SER A 572 22.62 28.57 -1.16
C SER A 572 23.22 28.35 0.24
N HIS A 573 22.82 27.28 0.93
CA HIS A 573 23.27 26.91 2.26
C HIS A 573 24.18 25.69 2.22
N ASN A 574 25.15 25.61 3.14
CA ASN A 574 25.96 24.42 3.28
C ASN A 574 25.13 23.29 3.93
N PRO A 575 25.19 22.07 3.40
CA PRO A 575 24.48 20.96 4.01
C PRO A 575 25.11 20.55 5.33
N LEU A 576 24.26 20.13 6.29
CA LEU A 576 24.68 19.49 7.53
C LEU A 576 25.27 18.10 7.27
N ARG A 577 24.69 17.39 6.31
CA ARG A 577 25.10 16.05 5.89
C ARG A 577 24.96 15.88 4.39
N ARG A 578 25.82 15.03 3.83
CA ARG A 578 25.75 14.63 2.42
C ARG A 578 26.04 13.14 2.29
N TYR A 579 25.35 12.47 1.39
CA TYR A 579 25.65 11.11 0.96
C TYR A 579 25.46 11.00 -0.56
N GLY A 580 26.31 10.19 -1.20
CA GLY A 580 26.25 9.94 -2.63
C GLY A 580 26.93 11.02 -3.49
N ARG A 581 26.85 10.80 -4.80
CA ARG A 581 27.39 11.68 -5.82
C ARG A 581 26.60 11.51 -7.12
N ALA A 582 25.96 12.59 -7.58
CA ALA A 582 25.19 12.61 -8.82
C ALA A 582 25.97 13.31 -9.92
N GLN A 583 26.94 12.63 -10.57
CA GLN A 583 27.81 13.21 -11.61
C GLN A 583 27.55 12.62 -13.00
N GLU A 584 26.89 11.51 -13.11
CA GLU A 584 26.57 10.80 -14.36
C GLU A 584 25.13 10.34 -14.37
N ASP A 585 24.64 9.86 -15.51
CA ASP A 585 23.31 9.25 -15.60
C ASP A 585 23.21 8.03 -14.67
N PHE A 586 22.03 7.82 -14.10
CA PHE A 586 21.74 6.77 -13.11
C PHE A 586 22.65 6.81 -11.88
N SER A 587 22.88 8.01 -11.37
CA SER A 587 23.53 8.28 -10.11
C SER A 587 22.63 9.11 -9.18
N ALA A 588 22.97 9.20 -7.90
CA ALA A 588 22.16 9.92 -6.92
C ALA A 588 22.97 10.56 -5.81
N GLU A 589 22.40 11.55 -5.16
CA GLU A 589 22.92 12.18 -3.97
C GLU A 589 21.80 12.65 -3.04
N ALA A 590 22.10 12.72 -1.78
CA ALA A 590 21.17 13.17 -0.75
C ALA A 590 21.84 14.14 0.22
N TYR A 591 21.04 15.04 0.76
CA TYR A 591 21.50 16.07 1.70
C TYR A 591 20.51 16.24 2.84
N ILE A 592 21.05 16.64 4.01
CA ILE A 592 20.25 17.22 5.10
C ILE A 592 20.73 18.65 5.26
N PHE A 593 19.80 19.60 5.15
CA PHE A 593 20.04 21.04 5.36
C PHE A 593 19.34 21.50 6.63
N GLU A 594 19.81 22.59 7.18
CA GLU A 594 19.05 23.41 8.13
C GLU A 594 18.11 24.34 7.34
N LYS A 595 16.85 24.50 7.81
CA LYS A 595 15.79 25.25 7.12
C LYS A 595 16.05 26.76 7.16
#